data_80b435dd41a3709eb1d002ba3ed3b64e
#
_entry.id   80b435dd41a3709eb1d002ba3ed3b64e
#
_cell.length_a   1.000
_cell.length_b   1.000
_cell.length_c   1.000
_cell.angle_alpha   90.00
_cell.angle_beta   90.00
_cell.angle_gamma   90.00
#
_symmetry.space_group_name_H-M   'P 1'
#
loop_
_entity.id
_entity.type
_entity.pdbx_description
1 polymer ?
#
loop_
_entity_poly.entity_id
_entity_poly.type
_entity_poly.pdbx_seq_one_letter_code
_entity_poly.pdbx_strand_id
1 'polypeptide(L)'
;MNEIIIADDHPLFREALTASVKRLYPNVTIYEADTIDALMELVEQRQDADLLLLDLNMPGATGYSALVHLRAQYPMLPVVVVSAHEQPELMRRALDHGAMGFVPKSADTETLREALAAVYLGNVWAPEAAYEAAATPEEDKAAAERLKTLTPQQFRVLQMVGTGLLNKQIAHELGVTEATIKTHMTAILRKLGVTNRTHAVLLAKQLSLPMDDSAQF
;
A
#
# COMPACT_ATOMS: atom_id res chain seq x y z
N MET A 1 18.70 0.61 12.20
CA MET A 1 17.24 0.49 12.05
C MET A 1 16.63 0.58 13.42
N ASN A 2 15.82 1.61 13.70
CA ASN A 2 15.28 1.94 15.01
C ASN A 2 13.76 1.79 15.08
N GLU A 3 13.05 2.19 14.03
CA GLU A 3 11.60 2.14 13.96
C GLU A 3 11.14 1.51 12.64
N ILE A 4 10.25 0.52 12.74
CA ILE A 4 9.65 -0.16 11.58
C ILE A 4 8.13 -0.14 11.76
N ILE A 5 7.42 0.14 10.67
CA ILE A 5 5.97 -0.04 10.59
C ILE A 5 5.68 -1.36 9.88
N ILE A 6 4.78 -2.18 10.43
CA ILE A 6 4.28 -3.42 9.81
C ILE A 6 2.79 -3.27 9.59
N ALA A 7 2.38 -3.34 8.33
CA ALA A 7 0.99 -3.23 7.91
C ALA A 7 0.53 -4.52 7.23
N ASP A 8 -0.30 -5.29 7.92
CA ASP A 8 -0.86 -6.57 7.46
C ASP A 8 -2.15 -6.86 8.22
N ASP A 9 -3.22 -7.26 7.56
CA ASP A 9 -4.52 -7.54 8.19
C ASP A 9 -4.63 -8.97 8.75
N HIS A 10 -3.65 -9.85 8.47
CA HIS A 10 -3.61 -11.22 8.98
C HIS A 10 -2.87 -11.29 10.34
N PRO A 11 -3.56 -11.43 11.48
CA PRO A 11 -2.94 -11.31 12.80
C PRO A 11 -1.80 -12.29 13.02
N LEU A 12 -1.96 -13.56 12.63
CA LEU A 12 -0.92 -14.59 12.80
C LEU A 12 0.32 -14.31 11.98
N PHE A 13 0.16 -13.85 10.74
CA PHE A 13 1.29 -13.49 9.89
C PHE A 13 2.00 -12.24 10.43
N ARG A 14 1.24 -11.22 10.84
CA ARG A 14 1.80 -10.00 11.43
C ARG A 14 2.62 -10.29 12.69
N GLU A 15 2.11 -11.18 13.58
CA GLU A 15 2.86 -11.64 14.76
C GLU A 15 4.15 -12.36 14.38
N ALA A 16 4.10 -13.30 13.41
CA ALA A 16 5.27 -14.02 12.92
C ALA A 16 6.31 -13.10 12.28
N LEU A 17 5.87 -12.13 11.48
CA LEU A 17 6.72 -11.13 10.84
C LEU A 17 7.38 -10.23 11.90
N THR A 18 6.61 -9.74 12.87
CA THR A 18 7.09 -8.96 14.02
C THR A 18 8.16 -9.73 14.80
N ALA A 19 7.92 -11.00 15.11
CA ALA A 19 8.89 -11.85 15.80
C ALA A 19 10.17 -12.05 14.98
N SER A 20 10.06 -12.23 13.65
CA SER A 20 11.20 -12.38 12.76
C SER A 20 12.03 -11.11 12.68
N VAL A 21 11.39 -9.95 12.54
CA VAL A 21 12.06 -8.63 12.53
C VAL A 21 12.76 -8.36 13.86
N LYS A 22 12.12 -8.61 15.01
CA LYS A 22 12.74 -8.46 16.34
C LYS A 22 13.93 -9.37 16.54
N ARG A 23 13.92 -10.56 15.99
CA ARG A 23 15.08 -11.49 16.06
C ARG A 23 16.26 -10.95 15.25
N LEU A 24 16.01 -10.33 14.10
CA LEU A 24 17.04 -9.73 13.25
C LEU A 24 17.56 -8.41 13.83
N TYR A 25 16.67 -7.62 14.43
CA TYR A 25 16.96 -6.29 14.98
C TYR A 25 16.39 -6.18 16.42
N PRO A 26 17.11 -6.67 17.45
CA PRO A 26 16.57 -6.80 18.82
C PRO A 26 16.13 -5.48 19.46
N ASN A 27 16.71 -4.36 19.04
CA ASN A 27 16.43 -3.03 19.60
C ASN A 27 15.41 -2.22 18.79
N VAL A 28 14.80 -2.82 17.75
CA VAL A 28 13.84 -2.13 16.89
C VAL A 28 12.50 -1.91 17.61
N THR A 29 11.94 -0.73 17.47
CA THR A 29 10.56 -0.44 17.84
C THR A 29 9.66 -0.76 16.64
N ILE A 30 8.63 -1.57 16.86
CA ILE A 30 7.70 -1.97 15.80
C ILE A 30 6.33 -1.37 16.10
N TYR A 31 5.76 -0.72 15.10
CA TYR A 31 4.39 -0.23 15.07
C TYR A 31 3.58 -1.08 14.11
N GLU A 32 2.37 -1.44 14.48
CA GLU A 32 1.52 -2.34 13.70
C GLU A 32 0.24 -1.65 13.25
N ALA A 33 -0.18 -1.95 12.02
CA ALA A 33 -1.46 -1.53 11.46
C ALA A 33 -2.13 -2.73 10.79
N ASP A 34 -3.46 -2.87 10.98
CA ASP A 34 -4.28 -3.93 10.40
C ASP A 34 -5.26 -3.42 9.35
N THR A 35 -5.32 -2.10 9.18
CA THR A 35 -6.14 -1.43 8.17
C THR A 35 -5.35 -0.30 7.52
N ILE A 36 -5.77 0.12 6.33
CA ILE A 36 -5.15 1.26 5.64
C ILE A 36 -5.35 2.57 6.41
N ASP A 37 -6.50 2.76 7.04
CA ASP A 37 -6.75 3.96 7.84
C ASP A 37 -5.79 4.06 9.02
N ALA A 38 -5.60 2.96 9.78
CA ALA A 38 -4.62 2.89 10.87
C ALA A 38 -3.19 3.10 10.36
N LEU A 39 -2.83 2.52 9.20
CA LEU A 39 -1.53 2.72 8.58
C LEU A 39 -1.30 4.21 8.23
N MET A 40 -2.28 4.88 7.62
CA MET A 40 -2.12 6.30 7.24
C MET A 40 -1.93 7.19 8.47
N GLU A 41 -2.70 6.95 9.54
CA GLU A 41 -2.54 7.67 10.80
C GLU A 41 -1.16 7.42 11.44
N LEU A 42 -0.67 6.18 11.36
CA LEU A 42 0.63 5.79 11.91
C LEU A 42 1.79 6.44 11.14
N VAL A 43 1.75 6.42 9.82
CA VAL A 43 2.78 7.04 8.97
C VAL A 43 2.82 8.56 9.18
N GLU A 44 1.66 9.21 9.34
CA GLU A 44 1.59 10.65 9.64
C GLU A 44 2.26 10.98 10.98
N GLN A 45 2.11 10.12 12.00
CA GLN A 45 2.71 10.27 13.33
C GLN A 45 4.18 9.86 13.38
N ARG A 46 4.64 8.99 12.48
CA ARG A 46 5.96 8.35 12.46
C ARG A 46 6.67 8.56 11.12
N GLN A 47 6.78 9.82 10.69
CA GLN A 47 7.40 10.17 9.41
C GLN A 47 8.89 9.84 9.33
N ASP A 48 9.55 9.66 10.50
CA ASP A 48 10.96 9.29 10.62
C ASP A 48 11.17 7.77 10.74
N ALA A 49 10.13 6.94 10.54
CA ALA A 49 10.29 5.49 10.52
C ALA A 49 11.29 5.07 9.44
N ASP A 50 12.18 4.15 9.79
CA ASP A 50 13.24 3.68 8.90
C ASP A 50 12.71 2.83 7.73
N LEU A 51 11.55 2.17 7.91
CA LEU A 51 11.00 1.22 6.95
C LEU A 51 9.51 0.95 7.21
N LEU A 52 8.76 0.73 6.13
CA LEU A 52 7.41 0.16 6.15
C LEU A 52 7.42 -1.21 5.45
N LEU A 53 6.93 -2.24 6.15
CA LEU A 53 6.53 -3.53 5.56
C LEU A 53 5.03 -3.47 5.27
N LEU A 54 4.64 -3.61 4.01
CA LEU A 54 3.27 -3.39 3.53
C LEU A 54 2.70 -4.62 2.85
N ASP A 55 1.62 -5.17 3.39
CA ASP A 55 0.77 -6.08 2.63
C ASP A 55 -0.12 -5.30 1.64
N LEU A 56 -0.24 -5.82 0.42
CA LEU A 56 -1.07 -5.23 -0.63
C LEU A 56 -2.57 -5.60 -0.51
N ASN A 57 -2.91 -6.59 0.31
CA ASN A 57 -4.27 -7.12 0.45
C ASN A 57 -5.01 -6.57 1.69
N MET A 58 -4.62 -5.42 2.21
CA MET A 58 -5.24 -4.86 3.41
C MET A 58 -6.65 -4.31 3.14
N PRO A 59 -7.60 -4.45 4.09
CA PRO A 59 -8.90 -3.81 4.01
C PRO A 59 -8.80 -2.29 3.83
N GLY A 60 -9.60 -1.75 2.90
CA GLY A 60 -9.62 -0.33 2.59
C GLY A 60 -8.62 0.09 1.50
N ALA A 61 -7.73 -0.79 1.04
CA ALA A 61 -6.89 -0.53 -0.13
C ALA A 61 -7.25 -1.43 -1.31
N THR A 62 -6.90 -1.00 -2.50
CA THR A 62 -6.97 -1.80 -3.70
C THR A 62 -5.55 -2.00 -4.23
N GLY A 63 -4.96 -3.16 -3.90
CA GLY A 63 -3.63 -3.54 -4.40
C GLY A 63 -2.56 -2.46 -4.21
N TYR A 64 -1.98 -1.99 -5.30
CA TYR A 64 -0.87 -1.02 -5.27
C TYR A 64 -1.28 0.43 -4.93
N SER A 65 -2.58 0.74 -4.80
CA SER A 65 -3.05 2.12 -4.57
C SER A 65 -2.47 2.74 -3.29
N ALA A 66 -2.38 1.95 -2.21
CA ALA A 66 -1.77 2.40 -0.96
C ALA A 66 -0.26 2.66 -1.13
N LEU A 67 0.47 1.74 -1.78
CA LEU A 67 1.89 1.90 -2.10
C LEU A 67 2.13 3.19 -2.89
N VAL A 68 1.39 3.40 -3.99
CA VAL A 68 1.49 4.60 -4.85
C VAL A 68 1.26 5.87 -4.05
N HIS A 69 0.22 5.88 -3.20
CA HIS A 69 -0.10 7.04 -2.38
C HIS A 69 0.97 7.31 -1.33
N LEU A 70 1.41 6.30 -0.60
CA LEU A 70 2.46 6.41 0.42
C LEU A 70 3.77 6.94 -0.17
N ARG A 71 4.20 6.39 -1.31
CA ARG A 71 5.43 6.84 -1.98
C ARG A 71 5.35 8.29 -2.49
N ALA A 72 4.14 8.76 -2.84
CA ALA A 72 3.94 10.15 -3.25
C ALA A 72 3.95 11.12 -2.07
N GLN A 73 3.34 10.76 -0.93
CA GLN A 73 3.21 11.63 0.24
C GLN A 73 4.45 11.56 1.16
N TYR A 74 5.08 10.39 1.26
CA TYR A 74 6.21 10.11 2.15
C TYR A 74 7.40 9.52 1.34
N PRO A 75 8.03 10.31 0.45
CA PRO A 75 9.07 9.81 -0.46
C PRO A 75 10.31 9.29 0.27
N MET A 76 10.56 9.75 1.49
CA MET A 76 11.70 9.33 2.30
C MET A 76 11.47 8.02 3.05
N LEU A 77 10.21 7.57 3.22
CA LEU A 77 9.89 6.30 3.87
C LEU A 77 10.07 5.14 2.87
N PRO A 78 11.08 4.27 3.05
CA PRO A 78 11.23 3.09 2.21
C PRO A 78 10.07 2.12 2.45
N VAL A 79 9.49 1.58 1.38
CA VAL A 79 8.41 0.59 1.46
C VAL A 79 8.88 -0.72 0.88
N VAL A 80 8.80 -1.77 1.68
CA VAL A 80 8.96 -3.16 1.25
C VAL A 80 7.59 -3.82 1.23
N VAL A 81 7.18 -4.27 0.06
CA VAL A 81 5.95 -5.04 -0.10
C VAL A 81 6.17 -6.46 0.44
N VAL A 82 5.25 -6.95 1.25
CA VAL A 82 5.22 -8.34 1.73
C VAL A 82 3.90 -8.96 1.29
N SER A 83 3.94 -9.93 0.36
CA SER A 83 2.72 -10.43 -0.28
C SER A 83 2.72 -11.94 -0.45
N ALA A 84 1.52 -12.54 -0.43
CA ALA A 84 1.31 -13.94 -0.78
C ALA A 84 1.36 -14.18 -2.30
N HIS A 85 1.23 -13.14 -3.10
CA HIS A 85 1.32 -13.23 -4.56
C HIS A 85 2.77 -13.26 -5.01
N GLU A 86 3.18 -14.36 -5.63
CA GLU A 86 4.57 -14.63 -6.03
C GLU A 86 4.79 -14.57 -7.55
N GLN A 87 3.81 -14.06 -8.30
CA GLN A 87 3.93 -13.90 -9.74
C GLN A 87 4.95 -12.79 -10.06
N PRO A 88 5.94 -13.05 -10.94
CA PRO A 88 7.00 -12.10 -11.27
C PRO A 88 6.48 -10.75 -11.76
N GLU A 89 5.38 -10.73 -12.52
CA GLU A 89 4.75 -9.52 -13.03
C GLU A 89 4.19 -8.65 -11.90
N LEU A 90 3.67 -9.26 -10.84
CA LEU A 90 3.15 -8.52 -9.68
C LEU A 90 4.28 -7.95 -8.82
N MET A 91 5.39 -8.69 -8.67
CA MET A 91 6.58 -8.19 -8.02
C MET A 91 7.17 -7.01 -8.80
N ARG A 92 7.32 -7.16 -10.12
CA ARG A 92 7.79 -6.08 -11.00
C ARG A 92 6.92 -4.84 -10.91
N ARG A 93 5.61 -5.02 -10.92
CA ARG A 93 4.64 -3.94 -10.79
C ARG A 93 4.77 -3.19 -9.46
N ALA A 94 5.03 -3.89 -8.35
CA ALA A 94 5.31 -3.26 -7.06
C ALA A 94 6.56 -2.35 -7.14
N LEU A 95 7.65 -2.84 -7.73
CA LEU A 95 8.88 -2.06 -7.92
C LEU A 95 8.65 -0.84 -8.82
N ASP A 96 7.95 -1.01 -9.94
CA ASP A 96 7.64 0.08 -10.88
C ASP A 96 6.73 1.14 -10.22
N HIS A 97 5.93 0.78 -9.22
CA HIS A 97 5.13 1.69 -8.40
C HIS A 97 5.90 2.30 -7.21
N GLY A 98 7.19 2.01 -7.10
CA GLY A 98 8.09 2.65 -6.15
C GLY A 98 8.34 1.89 -4.86
N ALA A 99 8.01 0.59 -4.79
CA ALA A 99 8.51 -0.24 -3.70
C ALA A 99 10.03 -0.32 -3.76
N MET A 100 10.68 -0.21 -2.60
CA MET A 100 12.12 -0.44 -2.45
C MET A 100 12.45 -1.92 -2.31
N GLY A 101 11.45 -2.76 -2.00
CA GLY A 101 11.61 -4.20 -1.97
C GLY A 101 10.30 -4.94 -2.14
N PHE A 102 10.44 -6.23 -2.49
CA PHE A 102 9.34 -7.19 -2.52
C PHE A 102 9.78 -8.50 -1.88
N VAL A 103 9.08 -8.93 -0.83
CA VAL A 103 9.35 -10.18 -0.11
C VAL A 103 8.10 -11.05 -0.18
N PRO A 104 8.18 -12.27 -0.72
CA PRO A 104 7.09 -13.25 -0.62
C PRO A 104 6.74 -13.58 0.83
N LYS A 105 5.46 -13.77 1.16
CA LYS A 105 5.06 -14.22 2.52
C LYS A 105 5.57 -15.62 2.84
N SER A 106 5.92 -16.42 1.83
CA SER A 106 6.56 -17.75 1.96
C SER A 106 8.06 -17.68 2.24
N ALA A 107 8.68 -16.49 2.12
CA ALA A 107 10.11 -16.32 2.26
C ALA A 107 10.59 -16.69 3.68
N ASP A 108 11.78 -17.27 3.76
CA ASP A 108 12.41 -17.58 5.03
C ASP A 108 13.00 -16.33 5.71
N THR A 109 13.45 -16.49 6.95
CA THR A 109 14.00 -15.36 7.74
C THR A 109 15.30 -14.82 7.12
N GLU A 110 16.07 -15.63 6.41
CA GLU A 110 17.32 -15.21 5.78
C GLU A 110 17.03 -14.30 4.57
N THR A 111 16.10 -14.70 3.72
CA THR A 111 15.60 -13.87 2.61
C THR A 111 15.05 -12.52 3.10
N LEU A 112 14.25 -12.54 4.18
CA LEU A 112 13.77 -11.32 4.82
C LEU A 112 14.95 -10.44 5.31
N ARG A 113 15.95 -11.02 5.95
CA ARG A 113 17.15 -10.33 6.42
C ARG A 113 17.89 -9.63 5.27
N GLU A 114 18.10 -10.33 4.15
CA GLU A 114 18.76 -9.76 2.97
C GLU A 114 17.99 -8.59 2.40
N ALA A 115 16.67 -8.73 2.24
CA ALA A 115 15.80 -7.69 1.72
C ALA A 115 15.84 -6.43 2.61
N LEU A 116 15.68 -6.60 3.93
CA LEU A 116 15.69 -5.49 4.88
C LEU A 116 17.06 -4.79 4.91
N ALA A 117 18.16 -5.55 4.89
CA ALA A 117 19.51 -5.00 4.87
C ALA A 117 19.77 -4.19 3.59
N ALA A 118 19.39 -4.71 2.42
CA ALA A 118 19.54 -4.03 1.15
C ALA A 118 18.76 -2.71 1.12
N VAL A 119 17.49 -2.74 1.52
CA VAL A 119 16.63 -1.56 1.51
C VAL A 119 17.08 -0.51 2.52
N TYR A 120 17.56 -0.92 3.69
CA TYR A 120 18.11 0.00 4.69
C TYR A 120 19.37 0.73 4.19
N LEU A 121 20.14 0.10 3.29
CA LEU A 121 21.28 0.71 2.61
C LEU A 121 20.88 1.55 1.37
N GLY A 122 19.59 1.68 1.08
CA GLY A 122 19.09 2.44 -0.07
C GLY A 122 19.04 1.65 -1.38
N ASN A 123 19.28 0.35 -1.35
CA ASN A 123 19.23 -0.52 -2.53
C ASN A 123 17.81 -1.11 -2.70
N VAL A 124 17.45 -1.39 -3.95
CA VAL A 124 16.22 -2.15 -4.26
C VAL A 124 16.50 -3.64 -4.13
N TRP A 125 15.56 -4.40 -3.53
CA TRP A 125 15.64 -5.84 -3.38
C TRP A 125 14.33 -6.52 -3.81
N ALA A 126 14.44 -7.52 -4.67
CA ALA A 126 13.33 -8.42 -5.01
C ALA A 126 13.90 -9.76 -5.51
N PRO A 127 13.09 -10.83 -5.55
CA PRO A 127 13.47 -12.07 -6.23
C PRO A 127 13.88 -11.81 -7.68
N GLU A 128 14.87 -12.54 -8.18
CA GLU A 128 15.45 -12.35 -9.53
C GLU A 128 14.39 -12.35 -10.64
N ALA A 129 13.40 -13.24 -10.53
CA ALA A 129 12.28 -13.32 -11.46
C ALA A 129 11.52 -12.00 -11.67
N ALA A 130 11.49 -11.11 -10.66
CA ALA A 130 10.86 -9.79 -10.78
C ALA A 130 11.55 -8.89 -11.81
N TYR A 131 12.88 -9.02 -11.96
CA TYR A 131 13.66 -8.20 -12.90
C TYR A 131 13.55 -8.70 -14.33
N GLU A 132 13.22 -9.98 -14.54
CA GLU A 132 13.01 -10.60 -15.84
C GLU A 132 11.58 -10.40 -16.36
N ALA A 133 10.63 -10.06 -15.48
CA ALA A 133 9.24 -9.87 -15.82
C ALA A 133 9.02 -8.64 -16.72
N ALA A 134 7.93 -8.68 -17.49
CA ALA A 134 7.51 -7.56 -18.32
C ALA A 134 7.25 -6.29 -17.51
N ALA A 135 7.60 -5.14 -18.06
CA ALA A 135 7.34 -3.84 -17.43
C ALA A 135 5.84 -3.61 -17.24
N THR A 136 5.52 -2.85 -16.19
CA THR A 136 4.14 -2.46 -15.89
C THR A 136 3.49 -1.75 -17.08
N PRO A 137 2.24 -2.10 -17.45
CA PRO A 137 1.51 -1.46 -18.53
C PRO A 137 1.43 0.07 -18.36
N GLU A 138 1.50 0.81 -19.45
CA GLU A 138 1.44 2.27 -19.42
C GLU A 138 0.13 2.82 -18.84
N GLU A 139 -0.98 2.10 -19.03
CA GLU A 139 -2.28 2.47 -18.44
C GLU A 139 -2.23 2.44 -16.90
N ASP A 140 -1.56 1.47 -16.31
CA ASP A 140 -1.37 1.34 -14.87
C ASP A 140 -0.47 2.47 -14.34
N LYS A 141 0.61 2.78 -15.04
CA LYS A 141 1.49 3.90 -14.70
C LYS A 141 0.72 5.22 -14.74
N ALA A 142 -0.09 5.42 -15.79
CA ALA A 142 -0.94 6.61 -15.91
C ALA A 142 -1.98 6.72 -14.79
N ALA A 143 -2.58 5.61 -14.37
CA ALA A 143 -3.50 5.56 -13.23
C ALA A 143 -2.77 5.90 -11.92
N ALA A 144 -1.57 5.36 -11.71
CA ALA A 144 -0.73 5.64 -10.56
C ALA A 144 -0.36 7.14 -10.47
N GLU A 145 0.08 7.74 -11.58
CA GLU A 145 0.40 9.17 -11.62
C GLU A 145 -0.77 10.06 -11.22
N ARG A 146 -1.98 9.72 -11.63
CA ARG A 146 -3.20 10.44 -11.21
C ARG A 146 -3.48 10.27 -9.71
N LEU A 147 -3.34 9.05 -9.17
CA LEU A 147 -3.55 8.79 -7.75
C LEU A 147 -2.54 9.52 -6.86
N LYS A 148 -1.29 9.68 -7.28
CA LYS A 148 -0.27 10.45 -6.56
C LYS A 148 -0.68 11.90 -6.29
N THR A 149 -1.57 12.47 -7.10
CA THR A 149 -2.03 13.86 -6.93
C THR A 149 -3.02 14.04 -5.79
N LEU A 150 -3.60 12.96 -5.27
CA LEU A 150 -4.58 13.04 -4.18
C LEU A 150 -3.91 13.41 -2.86
N THR A 151 -4.58 14.25 -2.07
CA THR A 151 -4.17 14.45 -0.67
C THR A 151 -4.55 13.24 0.18
N PRO A 152 -3.96 13.04 1.38
CA PRO A 152 -4.32 11.93 2.26
C PRO A 152 -5.83 11.83 2.52
N GLN A 153 -6.49 12.95 2.80
CA GLN A 153 -7.95 12.98 3.01
C GLN A 153 -8.74 12.60 1.74
N GLN A 154 -8.29 13.03 0.56
CA GLN A 154 -8.93 12.65 -0.71
C GLN A 154 -8.72 11.17 -1.01
N PHE A 155 -7.54 10.64 -0.74
CA PHE A 155 -7.26 9.22 -0.90
C PHE A 155 -8.15 8.39 0.03
N ARG A 156 -8.26 8.74 1.32
CA ARG A 156 -9.15 8.08 2.28
C ARG A 156 -10.61 8.10 1.81
N VAL A 157 -11.12 9.24 1.35
CA VAL A 157 -12.47 9.32 0.77
C VAL A 157 -12.62 8.42 -0.45
N LEU A 158 -11.63 8.37 -1.36
CA LEU A 158 -11.67 7.48 -2.52
C LEU A 158 -11.73 6.00 -2.14
N GLN A 159 -10.97 5.58 -1.13
CA GLN A 159 -11.01 4.21 -0.61
C GLN A 159 -12.41 3.85 -0.08
N MET A 160 -12.99 4.71 0.75
CA MET A 160 -14.35 4.51 1.28
C MET A 160 -15.41 4.50 0.18
N VAL A 161 -15.22 5.29 -0.87
CA VAL A 161 -16.03 5.24 -2.09
C VAL A 161 -15.91 3.89 -2.78
N GLY A 162 -14.71 3.33 -2.82
CA GLY A 162 -14.40 2.02 -3.40
C GLY A 162 -15.10 0.85 -2.71
N THR A 163 -15.33 0.96 -1.38
CA THR A 163 -16.12 -0.03 -0.60
C THR A 163 -17.63 0.12 -0.78
N GLY A 164 -18.09 1.11 -1.56
CA GLY A 164 -19.52 1.32 -1.84
C GLY A 164 -20.25 2.26 -0.88
N LEU A 165 -19.58 2.86 0.11
CA LEU A 165 -20.20 3.76 1.08
C LEU A 165 -20.75 5.02 0.39
N LEU A 166 -21.96 5.45 0.78
CA LEU A 166 -22.56 6.69 0.30
C LEU A 166 -21.93 7.92 1.00
N ASN A 167 -22.01 9.10 0.38
CA ASN A 167 -21.43 10.33 0.94
C ASN A 167 -21.89 10.60 2.38
N LYS A 168 -23.15 10.30 2.72
CA LYS A 168 -23.68 10.44 4.08
C LYS A 168 -22.99 9.52 5.08
N GLN A 169 -22.69 8.28 4.67
CA GLN A 169 -21.99 7.30 5.51
C GLN A 169 -20.52 7.71 5.69
N ILE A 170 -19.85 8.08 4.60
CA ILE A 170 -18.46 8.59 4.65
C ILE A 170 -18.38 9.84 5.56
N ALA A 171 -19.35 10.76 5.45
CA ALA A 171 -19.39 11.94 6.29
C ALA A 171 -19.53 11.59 7.78
N HIS A 172 -20.35 10.59 8.10
CA HIS A 172 -20.51 10.09 9.47
C HIS A 172 -19.21 9.48 9.99
N GLU A 173 -18.58 8.57 9.25
CA GLU A 173 -17.32 7.90 9.60
C GLU A 173 -16.16 8.89 9.83
N LEU A 174 -16.11 9.94 9.00
CA LEU A 174 -15.04 10.96 9.08
C LEU A 174 -15.38 12.14 10.00
N GLY A 175 -16.55 12.16 10.63
CA GLY A 175 -16.98 13.25 11.52
C GLY A 175 -17.13 14.61 10.82
N VAL A 176 -17.48 14.61 9.52
CA VAL A 176 -17.63 15.83 8.71
C VAL A 176 -19.03 15.95 8.11
N THR A 177 -19.31 17.03 7.39
CA THR A 177 -20.61 17.21 6.71
C THR A 177 -20.63 16.47 5.36
N GLU A 178 -21.84 16.09 4.90
CA GLU A 178 -22.00 15.53 3.55
C GLU A 178 -21.56 16.53 2.45
N ALA A 179 -21.71 17.83 2.69
CA ALA A 179 -21.24 18.88 1.78
C ALA A 179 -19.70 18.83 1.64
N THR A 180 -18.99 18.58 2.74
CA THR A 180 -17.52 18.40 2.74
C THR A 180 -17.12 17.21 1.85
N ILE A 181 -17.81 16.07 1.99
CA ILE A 181 -17.54 14.90 1.15
C ILE A 181 -17.83 15.18 -0.34
N LYS A 182 -18.92 15.90 -0.66
CA LYS A 182 -19.19 16.32 -2.05
C LYS A 182 -18.07 17.19 -2.62
N THR A 183 -17.51 18.08 -1.80
CA THR A 183 -16.36 18.92 -2.20
C THR A 183 -15.12 18.06 -2.45
N HIS A 184 -14.81 17.10 -1.57
CA HIS A 184 -13.72 16.15 -1.80
C HIS A 184 -13.95 15.34 -3.07
N MET A 185 -15.15 14.81 -3.29
CA MET A 185 -15.46 14.05 -4.50
C MET A 185 -15.25 14.87 -5.78
N THR A 186 -15.70 16.14 -5.80
CA THR A 186 -15.47 17.03 -6.95
C THR A 186 -13.97 17.22 -7.21
N ALA A 187 -13.18 17.42 -6.16
CA ALA A 187 -11.74 17.57 -6.28
C ALA A 187 -11.06 16.25 -6.75
N ILE A 188 -11.49 15.10 -6.23
CA ILE A 188 -11.01 13.76 -6.63
C ILE A 188 -11.27 13.54 -8.12
N LEU A 189 -12.52 13.71 -8.58
CA LEU A 189 -12.90 13.51 -9.99
C LEU A 189 -12.05 14.38 -10.93
N ARG A 190 -11.83 15.66 -10.57
CA ARG A 190 -10.99 16.57 -11.33
C ARG A 190 -9.53 16.10 -11.38
N LYS A 191 -8.94 15.70 -10.25
CA LYS A 191 -7.54 15.25 -10.16
C LYS A 191 -7.32 13.93 -10.89
N LEU A 192 -8.27 13.01 -10.80
CA LEU A 192 -8.22 11.72 -11.52
C LEU A 192 -8.56 11.88 -13.00
N GLY A 193 -9.05 13.04 -13.47
CA GLY A 193 -9.46 13.28 -14.86
C GLY A 193 -10.65 12.41 -15.28
N VAL A 194 -11.58 12.13 -14.35
CA VAL A 194 -12.77 11.31 -14.60
C VAL A 194 -14.05 12.09 -14.33
N THR A 195 -15.15 11.67 -14.94
CA THR A 195 -16.41 12.43 -14.95
C THR A 195 -17.39 12.04 -13.86
N ASN A 196 -17.25 10.84 -13.29
CA ASN A 196 -18.20 10.33 -12.28
C ASN A 196 -17.52 9.39 -11.29
N ARG A 197 -18.26 9.10 -10.20
CA ARG A 197 -17.83 8.24 -9.09
C ARG A 197 -17.41 6.83 -9.55
N THR A 198 -18.18 6.23 -10.46
CA THR A 198 -17.90 4.88 -10.96
C THR A 198 -16.56 4.82 -11.69
N HIS A 199 -16.27 5.82 -12.54
CA HIS A 199 -14.98 5.90 -13.22
C HIS A 199 -13.82 6.12 -12.25
N ALA A 200 -14.02 6.88 -11.15
CA ALA A 200 -12.99 7.03 -10.13
C ALA A 200 -12.66 5.71 -9.44
N VAL A 201 -13.69 4.91 -9.11
CA VAL A 201 -13.49 3.56 -8.54
C VAL A 201 -12.83 2.62 -9.53
N LEU A 202 -13.24 2.65 -10.80
CA LEU A 202 -12.62 1.81 -11.85
C LEU A 202 -11.14 2.14 -12.04
N LEU A 203 -10.78 3.42 -12.05
CA LEU A 203 -9.39 3.85 -12.15
C LEU A 203 -8.56 3.37 -10.94
N ALA A 204 -9.10 3.48 -9.72
CA ALA A 204 -8.43 2.96 -8.54
C ALA A 204 -8.28 1.42 -8.60
N LYS A 205 -9.27 0.72 -9.15
CA LYS A 205 -9.24 -0.74 -9.35
C LYS A 205 -8.24 -1.21 -10.41
N GLN A 206 -7.79 -0.36 -11.34
CA GLN A 206 -6.70 -0.70 -12.25
C GLN A 206 -5.41 -1.05 -11.52
N LEU A 207 -5.21 -0.49 -10.31
CA LEU A 207 -4.08 -0.80 -9.44
C LEU A 207 -4.35 -1.98 -8.50
N SER A 208 -5.49 -2.68 -8.63
CA SER A 208 -5.79 -3.86 -7.81
C SER A 208 -4.90 -5.04 -8.23
N LEU A 209 -4.67 -5.93 -7.28
CA LEU A 209 -4.15 -7.25 -7.58
C LEU A 209 -5.20 -8.06 -8.34
N PRO A 210 -4.80 -9.02 -9.19
CA PRO A 210 -5.72 -10.01 -9.72
C PRO A 210 -6.47 -10.69 -8.57
N MET A 211 -7.78 -10.90 -8.74
CA MET A 211 -8.52 -11.69 -7.76
C MET A 211 -8.02 -13.13 -7.85
N ASP A 212 -7.55 -13.69 -6.74
CA ASP A 212 -7.27 -15.11 -6.65
C ASP A 212 -8.60 -15.87 -6.74
N ASP A 213 -8.81 -16.59 -7.83
CA ASP A 213 -9.94 -17.54 -7.98
C ASP A 213 -9.85 -18.74 -7.01
N SER A 214 -8.80 -18.81 -6.19
CA SER A 214 -8.51 -19.92 -5.27
C SER A 214 -9.08 -19.75 -3.86
N ALA A 215 -9.77 -18.64 -3.54
CA ALA A 215 -10.36 -18.39 -2.22
C ALA A 215 -11.84 -18.81 -2.10
N GLN A 216 -12.31 -19.72 -2.95
CA GLN A 216 -13.64 -20.36 -2.82
C GLN A 216 -13.46 -21.84 -2.46
N PHE A 217 -13.05 -22.12 -1.20
CA PHE A 217 -13.38 -23.41 -0.55
C PHE A 217 -13.38 -23.24 0.96
#